data_1e1eb6edfaf6a857f1fbf96d33bc53eb
#
_entry.id   1e1eb6edfaf6a857f1fbf96d33bc53eb
#
_cell.length_a   1.000
_cell.length_b   1.000
_cell.length_c   1.000
_cell.angle_alpha   90.00
_cell.angle_beta   90.00
_cell.angle_gamma   90.00
#
_symmetry.space_group_name_H-M   'P 1'
#
loop_
_entity.id
_entity.type
_entity.pdbx_description
1 polymer ?
#
loop_
_entity_poly.entity_id
_entity_poly.type
_entity_poly.pdbx_seq_one_letter_code
_entity_poly.pdbx_strand_id
1 'polypeptide(L)'
;MSRLAFLLVLMVSWPVHAFNYSTHAKICDLAYQQVSDPVRFSIDALVAKATPRYGAKAKTFAQLCGWPDTVRKQAKYKHTGTWHYVNVARSATAVSAEACPSDGCVLSAIRVMFQRLHDSPTSDWEALAFLGHFVGDIHQPMHVSYADDRGGNRTKVYYEGDRTNLHKLWDNKIVGTFPTKHDHYQDSISPVANLPQATLVWANESLKQTRKIYNGYRSGMSLSENNILGDRQWVQQRIRQAAQRLAGVLEGALRVNELPEIE
;
A
#
# COMPACT_ATOMS: atom_id res chain seq x y z
N MET A 1 45.01 -5.20 36.20
CA MET A 1 43.61 -4.69 36.19
C MET A 1 43.20 -4.44 34.75
N SER A 2 42.55 -5.44 34.14
CA SER A 2 42.13 -5.38 32.73
C SER A 2 40.73 -4.76 32.66
N ARG A 3 40.62 -3.62 31.97
CA ARG A 3 39.30 -2.97 31.73
C ARG A 3 38.68 -3.60 30.50
N LEU A 4 37.67 -4.45 30.70
CA LEU A 4 36.77 -4.89 29.62
C LEU A 4 35.90 -3.71 29.15
N ALA A 5 36.15 -3.22 27.95
CA ALA A 5 35.26 -2.27 27.28
C ALA A 5 34.09 -3.04 26.69
N PHE A 6 32.89 -2.88 27.26
CA PHE A 6 31.67 -3.36 26.66
C PHE A 6 31.30 -2.46 25.46
N LEU A 7 31.47 -2.97 24.25
CA LEU A 7 30.93 -2.34 23.04
C LEU A 7 29.41 -2.55 23.00
N LEU A 8 28.68 -1.49 23.31
CA LEU A 8 27.22 -1.44 23.16
C LEU A 8 26.89 -1.37 21.65
N VAL A 9 26.61 -2.52 21.04
CA VAL A 9 26.11 -2.56 19.66
C VAL A 9 24.69 -2.05 19.66
N LEU A 10 24.49 -0.77 19.33
CA LEU A 10 23.19 -0.18 19.04
C LEU A 10 22.61 -0.86 17.78
N MET A 11 21.70 -1.83 17.99
CA MET A 11 20.90 -2.38 16.91
C MET A 11 19.97 -1.28 16.39
N VAL A 12 20.40 -0.57 15.35
CA VAL A 12 19.53 0.34 14.60
C VAL A 12 18.50 -0.53 13.87
N SER A 13 17.32 -0.68 14.45
CA SER A 13 16.17 -1.27 13.77
C SER A 13 15.70 -0.29 12.68
N TRP A 14 16.11 -0.54 11.45
CA TRP A 14 15.58 0.19 10.30
C TRP A 14 14.09 -0.11 10.17
N PRO A 15 13.23 0.92 9.99
CA PRO A 15 11.81 0.71 9.85
C PRO A 15 11.51 -0.17 8.63
N VAL A 16 10.71 -1.21 8.84
CA VAL A 16 10.13 -2.00 7.76
C VAL A 16 9.01 -1.14 7.17
N HIS A 17 9.17 -0.69 5.95
CA HIS A 17 8.13 -0.01 5.19
C HIS A 17 7.44 -1.06 4.29
N ALA A 18 6.13 -1.03 4.22
CA ALA A 18 5.30 -1.56 3.14
C ALA A 18 5.83 -1.05 1.80
N PHE A 19 5.26 -1.47 0.64
CA PHE A 19 5.75 -0.82 -0.59
C PHE A 19 6.43 0.49 -0.25
N ASN A 20 7.70 0.66 -0.56
CA ASN A 20 8.44 1.82 -0.05
C ASN A 20 7.71 3.12 -0.37
N TYR A 21 8.04 4.21 0.33
CA TYR A 21 7.44 5.53 0.14
C TYR A 21 7.26 5.90 -1.35
N SER A 22 8.26 5.62 -2.18
CA SER A 22 8.23 5.97 -3.61
C SER A 22 7.21 5.14 -4.40
N THR A 23 6.93 3.90 -3.98
CA THR A 23 5.94 3.05 -4.65
C THR A 23 4.52 3.51 -4.32
N HIS A 24 4.21 3.82 -3.06
CA HIS A 24 2.92 4.42 -2.69
C HIS A 24 2.72 5.77 -3.38
N ALA A 25 3.77 6.61 -3.41
CA ALA A 25 3.72 7.88 -4.13
C ALA A 25 3.43 7.67 -5.62
N LYS A 26 4.04 6.67 -6.25
CA LYS A 26 3.81 6.37 -7.68
C LYS A 26 2.39 5.87 -7.94
N ILE A 27 1.83 5.00 -7.08
CA ILE A 27 0.44 4.53 -7.20
C ILE A 27 -0.53 5.71 -7.15
N CYS A 28 -0.35 6.61 -6.18
CA CYS A 28 -1.23 7.76 -6.02
C CYS A 28 -1.04 8.81 -7.11
N ASP A 29 0.18 9.03 -7.61
CA ASP A 29 0.45 9.87 -8.75
C ASP A 29 -0.28 9.37 -10.01
N LEU A 30 -0.16 8.07 -10.29
CA LEU A 30 -0.84 7.44 -11.41
C LEU A 30 -2.37 7.44 -11.26
N ALA A 31 -2.90 7.28 -10.04
CA ALA A 31 -4.33 7.38 -9.78
C ALA A 31 -4.85 8.80 -9.99
N TYR A 32 -4.11 9.81 -9.49
CA TYR A 32 -4.45 11.23 -9.65
C TYR A 32 -4.55 11.65 -11.12
N GLN A 33 -3.72 11.08 -11.99
CA GLN A 33 -3.76 11.35 -13.43
C GLN A 33 -4.99 10.75 -14.12
N GLN A 34 -5.68 9.80 -13.50
CA GLN A 34 -6.80 9.06 -14.08
C GLN A 34 -8.17 9.48 -13.56
N VAL A 35 -8.24 10.23 -12.46
CA VAL A 35 -9.51 10.74 -11.92
C VAL A 35 -10.03 11.92 -12.72
N SER A 36 -11.34 12.14 -12.66
CA SER A 36 -12.01 13.29 -13.27
C SER A 36 -11.56 14.62 -12.66
N ASP A 37 -11.73 15.72 -13.39
CA ASP A 37 -11.33 17.06 -12.92
C ASP A 37 -12.05 17.47 -11.61
N PRO A 38 -13.34 17.21 -11.38
CA PRO A 38 -13.98 17.48 -10.09
C PRO A 38 -13.35 16.73 -8.94
N VAL A 39 -13.02 15.44 -9.14
CA VAL A 39 -12.34 14.61 -8.12
C VAL A 39 -10.92 15.10 -7.89
N ARG A 40 -10.21 15.49 -8.94
CA ARG A 40 -8.86 16.08 -8.85
C ARG A 40 -8.88 17.35 -8.01
N PHE A 41 -9.84 18.25 -8.27
CA PHE A 41 -10.01 19.47 -7.48
C PHE A 41 -10.26 19.18 -5.98
N SER A 42 -11.09 18.17 -5.68
CA SER A 42 -11.35 17.73 -4.29
C SER A 42 -10.08 17.18 -3.63
N ILE A 43 -9.29 16.38 -4.34
CA ILE A 43 -7.99 15.87 -3.86
C ILE A 43 -7.05 17.03 -3.53
N ASP A 44 -6.91 18.00 -4.42
CA ASP A 44 -6.01 19.15 -4.23
C ASP A 44 -6.42 20.00 -3.02
N ALA A 45 -7.73 20.22 -2.83
CA ALA A 45 -8.25 20.92 -1.67
C ALA A 45 -7.96 20.18 -0.33
N LEU A 46 -8.03 18.85 -0.32
CA LEU A 46 -7.67 18.03 0.83
C LEU A 46 -6.15 18.05 1.10
N VAL A 47 -5.33 17.96 0.07
CA VAL A 47 -3.87 18.06 0.17
C VAL A 47 -3.46 19.41 0.72
N ALA A 48 -4.09 20.51 0.27
CA ALA A 48 -3.84 21.85 0.79
C ALA A 48 -4.13 21.93 2.32
N LYS A 49 -5.11 21.20 2.85
CA LYS A 49 -5.39 21.12 4.30
C LYS A 49 -4.34 20.33 5.08
N ALA A 50 -3.70 19.34 4.46
CA ALA A 50 -2.62 18.56 5.08
C ALA A 50 -1.30 19.35 5.14
N THR A 51 -1.03 20.19 4.15
CA THR A 51 0.25 20.91 3.97
C THR A 51 0.70 21.74 5.18
N PRO A 52 -0.16 22.56 5.84
CA PRO A 52 0.24 23.36 7.01
C PRO A 52 0.75 22.48 8.17
N ARG A 53 0.23 21.26 8.32
CA ARG A 53 0.56 20.37 9.41
C ARG A 53 1.80 19.51 9.16
N TYR A 54 2.09 19.16 7.90
CA TYR A 54 3.17 18.24 7.53
C TYR A 54 4.23 18.83 6.61
N GLY A 55 4.11 20.11 6.26
CA GLY A 55 5.11 20.86 5.52
C GLY A 55 5.36 20.32 4.10
N ALA A 56 6.59 20.40 3.66
CA ALA A 56 6.98 20.02 2.29
C ALA A 56 6.72 18.54 1.92
N LYS A 57 6.50 17.68 2.91
CA LYS A 57 6.25 16.24 2.70
C LYS A 57 4.81 15.90 2.34
N ALA A 58 3.91 16.86 2.23
CA ALA A 58 2.51 16.66 1.91
C ALA A 58 1.99 17.68 0.89
N LYS A 59 2.83 18.10 -0.08
CA LYS A 59 2.46 19.07 -1.11
C LYS A 59 1.67 18.48 -2.27
N THR A 60 1.65 17.17 -2.42
CA THR A 60 0.92 16.45 -3.48
C THR A 60 0.25 15.22 -2.90
N PHE A 61 -0.79 14.73 -3.58
CA PHE A 61 -1.43 13.46 -3.20
C PHE A 61 -0.42 12.30 -3.19
N ALA A 62 0.48 12.25 -4.17
CA ALA A 62 1.56 11.29 -4.23
C ALA A 62 2.39 11.26 -2.93
N GLN A 63 2.81 12.43 -2.45
CA GLN A 63 3.58 12.53 -1.19
C GLN A 63 2.74 12.15 0.03
N LEU A 64 1.46 12.50 0.03
CA LEU A 64 0.55 12.21 1.13
C LEU A 64 0.36 10.69 1.32
N CYS A 65 0.37 9.90 0.24
CA CYS A 65 0.19 8.44 0.31
C CYS A 65 1.33 7.68 1.03
N GLY A 66 2.51 8.24 1.17
CA GLY A 66 3.59 7.66 1.97
C GLY A 66 3.51 8.01 3.46
N TRP A 67 2.66 8.97 3.83
CA TRP A 67 2.54 9.46 5.21
C TRP A 67 2.05 8.40 6.23
N PRO A 68 1.10 7.49 5.94
CA PRO A 68 0.63 6.47 6.87
C PRO A 68 1.75 5.64 7.50
N ASP A 69 2.73 5.23 6.73
CA ASP A 69 3.90 4.49 7.22
C ASP A 69 4.77 5.30 8.20
N THR A 70 4.82 6.61 8.03
CA THR A 70 5.61 7.48 8.90
C THR A 70 4.97 7.69 10.27
N VAL A 71 3.64 7.62 10.35
CA VAL A 71 2.89 7.95 11.57
C VAL A 71 2.43 6.74 12.37
N ARG A 72 2.38 5.53 11.81
CA ARG A 72 1.89 4.32 12.49
C ARG A 72 2.59 4.00 13.82
N LYS A 73 3.78 4.57 14.09
CA LYS A 73 4.49 4.44 15.37
C LYS A 73 4.09 5.51 16.40
N GLN A 74 3.42 6.57 15.98
CA GLN A 74 2.94 7.61 16.89
C GLN A 74 1.73 7.10 17.66
N ALA A 75 1.58 7.51 18.93
CA ALA A 75 0.52 7.03 19.82
C ALA A 75 -0.89 7.16 19.18
N LYS A 76 -1.18 8.29 18.53
CA LYS A 76 -2.46 8.55 17.85
C LYS A 76 -2.78 7.50 16.77
N TYR A 77 -1.78 7.02 16.05
CA TYR A 77 -1.95 6.16 14.87
C TYR A 77 -1.50 4.72 15.10
N LYS A 78 -1.05 4.36 16.30
CA LYS A 78 -0.51 3.03 16.61
C LYS A 78 -1.49 1.90 16.29
N HIS A 79 -2.79 2.16 16.46
CA HIS A 79 -3.87 1.22 16.14
C HIS A 79 -3.97 0.89 14.66
N THR A 80 -3.46 1.75 13.76
CA THR A 80 -3.47 1.49 12.31
C THR A 80 -2.40 0.49 11.87
N GLY A 81 -1.54 0.03 12.75
CA GLY A 81 -0.44 -0.87 12.41
C GLY A 81 -0.89 -2.20 11.79
N THR A 82 -2.02 -2.76 12.24
CA THR A 82 -2.63 -3.99 11.69
C THR A 82 -3.39 -3.73 10.38
N TRP A 83 -3.74 -2.48 10.09
CA TRP A 83 -4.53 -2.10 8.93
C TRP A 83 -3.77 -2.15 7.59
N HIS A 84 -2.45 -2.31 7.65
CA HIS A 84 -1.58 -2.38 6.46
C HIS A 84 -1.59 -3.75 5.78
N TYR A 85 -2.14 -4.81 6.41
CA TYR A 85 -2.07 -6.17 5.88
C TYR A 85 -3.26 -7.03 6.30
N VAL A 86 -3.39 -8.19 5.66
CA VAL A 86 -4.19 -9.31 6.13
C VAL A 86 -3.36 -10.58 6.04
N ASN A 87 -3.22 -11.29 7.15
CA ASN A 87 -2.50 -12.54 7.21
C ASN A 87 -3.48 -13.71 7.40
N VAL A 88 -3.27 -14.77 6.62
CA VAL A 88 -4.08 -15.99 6.67
C VAL A 88 -3.24 -17.18 7.12
N ALA A 89 -3.92 -18.28 7.51
CA ALA A 89 -3.24 -19.55 7.71
C ALA A 89 -2.65 -20.08 6.40
N ARG A 90 -1.56 -20.83 6.46
CA ARG A 90 -0.91 -21.40 5.27
C ARG A 90 -1.81 -22.37 4.50
N SER A 91 -2.73 -23.00 5.19
CA SER A 91 -3.77 -23.88 4.62
C SER A 91 -4.94 -23.14 3.99
N ALA A 92 -5.06 -21.82 4.20
CA ALA A 92 -6.18 -21.06 3.66
C ALA A 92 -6.16 -21.05 2.13
N THR A 93 -7.30 -21.32 1.53
CA THR A 93 -7.47 -21.32 0.06
C THR A 93 -7.85 -19.96 -0.48
N ALA A 94 -8.40 -19.07 0.37
CA ALA A 94 -8.80 -17.72 0.04
C ALA A 94 -8.71 -16.80 1.27
N VAL A 95 -8.67 -15.50 1.01
CA VAL A 95 -9.00 -14.47 1.99
C VAL A 95 -10.52 -14.31 2.01
N SER A 96 -11.13 -14.40 3.18
CA SER A 96 -12.56 -14.11 3.39
C SER A 96 -12.75 -12.81 4.17
N ALA A 97 -13.97 -12.34 4.29
CA ALA A 97 -14.29 -11.15 5.07
C ALA A 97 -13.95 -11.32 6.56
N GLU A 98 -14.03 -12.55 7.07
CA GLU A 98 -13.74 -12.94 8.45
C GLU A 98 -12.23 -13.06 8.75
N ALA A 99 -11.37 -12.93 7.73
CA ALA A 99 -9.92 -12.98 7.92
C ALA A 99 -9.36 -11.79 8.71
N CYS A 100 -10.12 -10.69 8.83
CA CYS A 100 -9.74 -9.55 9.65
C CYS A 100 -9.88 -9.87 11.13
N PRO A 101 -8.84 -9.65 11.96
CA PRO A 101 -8.97 -9.66 13.41
C PRO A 101 -9.83 -8.49 13.92
N SER A 102 -10.21 -8.52 15.21
CA SER A 102 -11.08 -7.50 15.82
C SER A 102 -10.51 -6.08 15.79
N ASP A 103 -9.19 -5.93 15.76
CA ASP A 103 -8.48 -4.65 15.65
C ASP A 103 -8.33 -4.16 14.19
N GLY A 104 -8.90 -4.91 13.24
CA GLY A 104 -8.95 -4.56 11.83
C GLY A 104 -7.80 -5.11 11.00
N CYS A 105 -7.95 -4.99 9.68
CA CYS A 105 -6.96 -5.35 8.68
C CYS A 105 -7.12 -4.46 7.44
N VAL A 106 -6.32 -4.64 6.40
CA VAL A 106 -6.37 -3.83 5.17
C VAL A 106 -7.75 -3.83 4.49
N LEU A 107 -8.52 -4.92 4.58
CA LEU A 107 -9.88 -5.00 4.01
C LEU A 107 -10.86 -4.06 4.71
N SER A 108 -10.89 -4.10 6.06
CA SER A 108 -11.74 -3.23 6.86
C SER A 108 -11.27 -1.78 6.80
N ALA A 109 -9.95 -1.54 6.78
CA ALA A 109 -9.35 -0.22 6.72
C ALA A 109 -9.73 0.53 5.43
N ILE A 110 -9.66 -0.11 4.26
CA ILE A 110 -10.08 0.49 2.99
C ILE A 110 -11.55 0.93 3.07
N ARG A 111 -12.45 0.09 3.60
CA ARG A 111 -13.87 0.45 3.75
C ARG A 111 -14.08 1.64 4.69
N VAL A 112 -13.41 1.62 5.85
CA VAL A 112 -13.53 2.70 6.84
C VAL A 112 -13.01 4.01 6.28
N MET A 113 -11.88 4.00 5.60
CA MET A 113 -11.32 5.22 5.00
C MET A 113 -12.15 5.72 3.82
N PHE A 114 -12.69 4.82 3.01
CA PHE A 114 -13.64 5.20 1.94
C PHE A 114 -14.86 5.90 2.53
N GLN A 115 -15.50 5.31 3.55
CA GLN A 115 -16.69 5.89 4.17
C GLN A 115 -16.39 7.25 4.81
N ARG A 116 -15.28 7.37 5.56
CA ARG A 116 -14.86 8.64 6.14
C ARG A 116 -14.65 9.73 5.09
N LEU A 117 -14.00 9.37 3.98
CA LEU A 117 -13.75 10.30 2.89
C LEU A 117 -15.06 10.71 2.19
N HIS A 118 -15.97 9.76 1.98
CA HIS A 118 -17.29 10.00 1.41
C HIS A 118 -18.15 10.91 2.29
N ASP A 119 -18.14 10.69 3.61
CA ASP A 119 -18.90 11.50 4.58
C ASP A 119 -18.29 12.90 4.82
N SER A 120 -17.00 13.07 4.55
CA SER A 120 -16.26 14.31 4.78
C SER A 120 -15.31 14.66 3.61
N PRO A 121 -15.85 14.78 2.38
CA PRO A 121 -15.06 14.87 1.15
C PRO A 121 -14.23 16.16 1.04
N THR A 122 -14.53 17.17 1.87
CA THR A 122 -13.84 18.46 1.87
C THR A 122 -12.88 18.65 3.03
N SER A 123 -12.82 17.72 4.02
CA SER A 123 -12.08 17.96 5.26
C SER A 123 -11.19 16.80 5.73
N ASP A 124 -11.52 15.55 5.41
CA ASP A 124 -10.80 14.38 5.91
C ASP A 124 -9.61 13.97 5.02
N TRP A 125 -8.59 14.80 5.01
CA TRP A 125 -7.34 14.49 4.29
C TRP A 125 -6.61 13.27 4.88
N GLU A 126 -6.79 12.92 6.17
CA GLU A 126 -6.23 11.71 6.77
C GLU A 126 -6.85 10.47 6.09
N ALA A 127 -8.17 10.47 5.87
CA ALA A 127 -8.85 9.39 5.17
C ALA A 127 -8.35 9.26 3.73
N LEU A 128 -8.14 10.35 3.01
CA LEU A 128 -7.56 10.34 1.67
C LEU A 128 -6.16 9.71 1.68
N ALA A 129 -5.30 10.09 2.61
CA ALA A 129 -3.94 9.58 2.74
C ALA A 129 -3.91 8.07 3.01
N PHE A 130 -4.68 7.63 4.01
CA PHE A 130 -4.79 6.23 4.39
C PHE A 130 -5.42 5.38 3.28
N LEU A 131 -6.47 5.88 2.61
CA LEU A 131 -7.14 5.16 1.53
C LEU A 131 -6.18 4.89 0.36
N GLY A 132 -5.45 5.91 -0.09
CA GLY A 132 -4.45 5.77 -1.13
C GLY A 132 -3.35 4.78 -0.76
N HIS A 133 -2.89 4.81 0.49
CA HIS A 133 -1.88 3.90 1.00
C HIS A 133 -2.38 2.45 1.06
N PHE A 134 -3.53 2.19 1.69
CA PHE A 134 -4.05 0.83 1.89
C PHE A 134 -4.47 0.15 0.59
N VAL A 135 -4.94 0.92 -0.42
CA VAL A 135 -5.15 0.37 -1.77
C VAL A 135 -3.81 -0.06 -2.38
N GLY A 136 -2.72 0.64 -2.12
CA GLY A 136 -1.38 0.16 -2.48
C GLY A 136 -1.03 -1.14 -1.76
N ASP A 137 -1.19 -1.18 -0.43
CA ASP A 137 -0.85 -2.33 0.42
C ASP A 137 -1.54 -3.63 0.01
N ILE A 138 -2.84 -3.61 -0.26
CA ILE A 138 -3.59 -4.81 -0.66
C ILE A 138 -3.11 -5.41 -1.98
N HIS A 139 -2.39 -4.62 -2.81
CA HIS A 139 -1.81 -5.05 -4.06
C HIS A 139 -0.38 -5.60 -3.93
N GLN A 140 0.23 -5.48 -2.75
CA GLN A 140 1.55 -6.05 -2.44
C GLN A 140 1.38 -7.47 -1.83
N PRO A 141 1.95 -8.53 -2.45
CA PRO A 141 1.70 -9.91 -2.02
C PRO A 141 2.07 -10.20 -0.57
N MET A 142 3.15 -9.59 -0.05
CA MET A 142 3.57 -9.84 1.33
C MET A 142 2.66 -9.16 2.37
N HIS A 143 1.77 -8.26 1.94
CA HIS A 143 0.70 -7.68 2.76
C HIS A 143 -0.57 -8.53 2.77
N VAL A 144 -0.69 -9.51 1.87
CA VAL A 144 -1.75 -10.52 1.85
C VAL A 144 -1.08 -11.88 1.88
N SER A 145 -0.68 -12.33 3.07
CA SER A 145 0.30 -13.39 3.18
C SER A 145 0.05 -14.30 4.40
N TYR A 146 1.06 -15.04 4.82
CA TYR A 146 0.95 -16.06 5.85
C TYR A 146 1.31 -15.54 7.25
N ALA A 147 0.46 -15.84 8.23
CA ALA A 147 0.62 -15.40 9.61
C ALA A 147 1.86 -16.01 10.29
N ASP A 148 2.17 -17.27 10.01
CA ASP A 148 3.31 -18.00 10.58
C ASP A 148 4.67 -17.40 10.17
N ASP A 149 4.75 -16.75 9.00
CA ASP A 149 5.95 -16.07 8.50
C ASP A 149 5.88 -14.54 8.65
N ARG A 150 4.82 -14.01 9.25
CA ARG A 150 4.59 -12.56 9.38
C ARG A 150 4.72 -11.83 8.04
N GLY A 151 4.07 -12.36 7.00
CA GLY A 151 4.13 -11.76 5.67
C GLY A 151 5.53 -11.73 5.07
N GLY A 152 6.34 -12.78 5.19
CA GLY A 152 7.69 -12.85 4.62
C GLY A 152 8.80 -12.24 5.49
N ASN A 153 8.47 -11.72 6.68
CA ASN A 153 9.48 -11.10 7.55
C ASN A 153 10.41 -12.13 8.22
N ARG A 154 9.98 -13.39 8.39
CA ARG A 154 10.81 -14.45 8.95
C ARG A 154 11.66 -15.18 7.90
N THR A 155 11.21 -15.28 6.66
CA THR A 155 11.97 -15.88 5.55
C THR A 155 13.15 -14.98 5.17
N LYS A 156 14.35 -15.38 5.56
CA LYS A 156 15.58 -14.63 5.28
C LYS A 156 16.16 -15.06 3.94
N VAL A 157 16.52 -14.07 3.12
CA VAL A 157 17.16 -14.27 1.81
C VAL A 157 18.37 -13.34 1.69
N TYR A 158 19.21 -13.58 0.70
CA TYR A 158 20.30 -12.69 0.33
C TYR A 158 20.01 -12.14 -1.07
N TYR A 159 20.21 -10.84 -1.26
CA TYR A 159 20.08 -10.17 -2.55
C TYR A 159 21.36 -9.41 -2.86
N GLU A 160 22.02 -9.77 -3.97
CA GLU A 160 23.34 -9.22 -4.36
C GLU A 160 24.34 -9.29 -3.18
N GLY A 161 24.34 -10.38 -2.43
CA GLY A 161 25.17 -10.60 -1.26
C GLY A 161 24.65 -10.00 0.06
N ASP A 162 23.72 -9.06 0.01
CA ASP A 162 23.17 -8.41 1.19
C ASP A 162 22.05 -9.24 1.84
N ARG A 163 22.12 -9.42 3.17
CA ARG A 163 21.09 -10.10 3.93
C ARG A 163 19.83 -9.24 4.06
N THR A 164 18.69 -9.82 3.66
CA THR A 164 17.38 -9.20 3.79
C THR A 164 16.33 -10.23 4.21
N ASN A 165 15.05 -9.91 4.08
CA ASN A 165 13.95 -10.87 4.19
C ASN A 165 13.01 -10.73 2.99
N LEU A 166 12.14 -11.72 2.82
CA LEU A 166 11.25 -11.78 1.67
C LEU A 166 10.33 -10.55 1.59
N HIS A 167 9.79 -10.10 2.73
CA HIS A 167 8.95 -8.88 2.79
C HIS A 167 9.69 -7.64 2.26
N LYS A 168 10.88 -7.35 2.81
CA LYS A 168 11.69 -6.19 2.38
C LYS A 168 12.16 -6.30 0.93
N LEU A 169 12.41 -7.51 0.45
CA LEU A 169 12.76 -7.74 -0.94
C LEU A 169 11.63 -7.28 -1.87
N TRP A 170 10.38 -7.66 -1.54
CA TRP A 170 9.19 -7.31 -2.31
C TRP A 170 8.78 -5.85 -2.17
N ASP A 171 9.06 -5.20 -1.03
CA ASP A 171 8.79 -3.77 -0.83
C ASP A 171 9.73 -2.87 -1.62
N ASN A 172 10.98 -3.30 -1.84
CA ASN A 172 12.03 -2.40 -2.31
C ASN A 172 12.71 -2.88 -3.59
N LYS A 173 13.37 -4.05 -3.54
CA LYS A 173 14.29 -4.46 -4.60
C LYS A 173 13.56 -4.96 -5.86
N ILE A 174 12.46 -5.68 -5.67
CA ILE A 174 11.67 -6.20 -6.79
C ILE A 174 10.96 -5.08 -7.54
N VAL A 175 10.53 -4.02 -6.87
CA VAL A 175 9.87 -2.88 -7.53
C VAL A 175 10.72 -2.30 -8.67
N GLY A 176 12.03 -2.12 -8.42
CA GLY A 176 12.95 -1.54 -9.40
C GLY A 176 12.63 -0.10 -9.78
N THR A 177 13.14 0.34 -10.91
CA THR A 177 12.87 1.65 -11.48
C THR A 177 11.63 1.58 -12.36
N PHE A 178 10.69 2.51 -12.17
CA PHE A 178 9.54 2.62 -13.06
C PHE A 178 9.94 3.25 -14.39
N PRO A 179 9.49 2.71 -15.52
CA PRO A 179 9.62 3.39 -16.80
C PRO A 179 8.91 4.76 -16.72
N THR A 180 9.57 5.79 -17.23
CA THR A 180 9.02 7.15 -17.29
C THR A 180 7.97 7.32 -18.40
N LYS A 181 7.77 6.31 -19.25
CA LYS A 181 6.75 6.36 -20.29
C LYS A 181 5.37 6.50 -19.66
N HIS A 182 4.67 7.55 -20.04
CA HIS A 182 3.26 7.71 -19.75
C HIS A 182 2.50 6.57 -20.43
N ASP A 183 1.95 5.67 -19.62
CA ASP A 183 0.98 4.70 -20.12
C ASP A 183 -0.25 5.50 -20.56
N HIS A 184 -0.78 5.24 -21.74
CA HIS A 184 -2.07 5.76 -22.14
C HIS A 184 -3.13 5.12 -21.24
N TYR A 185 -3.70 5.92 -20.34
CA TYR A 185 -4.81 5.48 -19.50
C TYR A 185 -6.13 5.67 -20.26
N GLN A 186 -7.13 4.86 -19.92
CA GLN A 186 -8.47 5.03 -20.47
C GLN A 186 -9.02 6.39 -20.07
N ASP A 187 -9.71 7.06 -20.99
CA ASP A 187 -10.22 8.43 -20.83
C ASP A 187 -11.30 8.58 -19.74
N SER A 188 -11.81 7.47 -19.19
CA SER A 188 -12.79 7.49 -18.10
C SER A 188 -12.63 6.30 -17.15
N ILE A 189 -12.55 6.58 -15.87
CA ILE A 189 -12.57 5.58 -14.80
C ILE A 189 -13.96 5.58 -14.16
N SER A 190 -14.58 4.39 -14.12
CA SER A 190 -15.85 4.22 -13.42
C SER A 190 -15.64 4.01 -11.92
N PRO A 191 -16.53 4.55 -11.06
CA PRO A 191 -16.56 4.23 -9.65
C PRO A 191 -16.62 2.73 -9.38
N VAL A 192 -15.98 2.27 -8.30
CA VAL A 192 -16.08 0.88 -7.86
C VAL A 192 -17.47 0.62 -7.28
N ALA A 193 -18.27 -0.19 -7.96
CA ALA A 193 -19.68 -0.41 -7.61
C ALA A 193 -19.88 -1.14 -6.26
N ASN A 194 -19.00 -2.08 -5.92
CA ASN A 194 -19.07 -2.84 -4.67
C ASN A 194 -17.67 -2.97 -4.07
N LEU A 195 -17.29 -2.01 -3.26
CA LEU A 195 -15.95 -1.94 -2.67
C LEU A 195 -15.63 -3.15 -1.76
N PRO A 196 -16.52 -3.65 -0.88
CA PRO A 196 -16.27 -4.84 -0.10
C PRO A 196 -15.92 -6.06 -0.95
N GLN A 197 -16.67 -6.33 -2.00
CA GLN A 197 -16.41 -7.44 -2.92
C GLN A 197 -15.12 -7.22 -3.71
N ALA A 198 -14.89 -6.00 -4.20
CA ALA A 198 -13.69 -5.66 -4.95
C ALA A 198 -12.41 -5.88 -4.13
N THR A 199 -12.40 -5.45 -2.86
CA THR A 199 -11.24 -5.63 -1.97
C THR A 199 -10.95 -7.11 -1.69
N LEU A 200 -11.96 -7.96 -1.58
CA LEU A 200 -11.77 -9.42 -1.47
C LEU A 200 -11.15 -10.01 -2.74
N VAL A 201 -11.59 -9.57 -3.92
CA VAL A 201 -10.99 -9.98 -5.20
C VAL A 201 -9.51 -9.58 -5.24
N TRP A 202 -9.19 -8.32 -4.91
CA TRP A 202 -7.81 -7.81 -4.94
C TRP A 202 -6.89 -8.53 -3.95
N ALA A 203 -7.41 -8.82 -2.75
CA ALA A 203 -6.69 -9.62 -1.75
C ALA A 203 -6.41 -11.04 -2.25
N ASN A 204 -7.40 -11.69 -2.87
CA ASN A 204 -7.23 -13.05 -3.39
C ASN A 204 -6.27 -13.13 -4.58
N GLU A 205 -6.22 -12.10 -5.42
CA GLU A 205 -5.19 -11.98 -6.46
C GLU A 205 -3.78 -11.89 -5.84
N SER A 206 -3.62 -11.08 -4.78
CA SER A 206 -2.35 -10.95 -4.06
C SER A 206 -1.98 -12.25 -3.35
N LEU A 207 -2.93 -12.95 -2.69
CA LEU A 207 -2.70 -14.26 -2.07
C LEU A 207 -2.29 -15.33 -3.10
N LYS A 208 -2.87 -15.30 -4.31
CA LYS A 208 -2.46 -16.20 -5.41
C LYS A 208 -0.99 -16.00 -5.77
N GLN A 209 -0.53 -14.76 -5.82
CA GLN A 209 0.90 -14.48 -6.06
C GLN A 209 1.76 -14.87 -4.86
N THR A 210 1.31 -14.61 -3.64
CA THR A 210 1.97 -15.05 -2.40
C THR A 210 2.30 -16.54 -2.45
N ARG A 211 1.35 -17.39 -2.86
CA ARG A 211 1.60 -18.83 -3.02
C ARG A 211 2.71 -19.14 -4.00
N LYS A 212 2.75 -18.46 -5.15
CA LYS A 212 3.82 -18.64 -6.15
C LYS A 212 5.18 -18.22 -5.56
N ILE A 213 5.20 -17.12 -4.82
CA ILE A 213 6.41 -16.61 -4.15
C ILE A 213 6.95 -17.67 -3.18
N TYR A 214 6.11 -18.22 -2.29
CA TYR A 214 6.55 -19.25 -1.34
C TYR A 214 6.90 -20.60 -1.98
N ASN A 215 6.46 -20.88 -3.20
CA ASN A 215 6.93 -22.03 -3.98
C ASN A 215 8.33 -21.78 -4.59
N GLY A 216 8.65 -20.53 -4.92
CA GLY A 216 9.92 -20.14 -5.54
C GLY A 216 11.02 -19.70 -4.56
N TYR A 217 10.64 -19.10 -3.44
CA TYR A 217 11.58 -18.52 -2.48
C TYR A 217 11.67 -19.33 -1.18
N ARG A 218 12.89 -19.55 -0.69
CA ARG A 218 13.17 -20.29 0.56
C ARG A 218 14.18 -19.54 1.39
N SER A 219 14.13 -19.75 2.71
CA SER A 219 15.11 -19.17 3.62
C SER A 219 16.52 -19.62 3.25
N GLY A 220 17.45 -18.69 3.25
CA GLY A 220 18.86 -18.91 2.87
C GLY A 220 19.17 -18.74 1.40
N MET A 221 18.18 -18.55 0.51
CA MET A 221 18.45 -18.35 -0.92
C MET A 221 19.27 -17.08 -1.17
N SER A 222 20.26 -17.21 -2.07
CA SER A 222 20.96 -16.09 -2.68
C SER A 222 20.34 -15.76 -4.02
N LEU A 223 20.00 -14.51 -4.21
CA LEU A 223 19.27 -13.97 -5.34
C LEU A 223 20.09 -12.88 -6.01
N SER A 224 20.05 -12.85 -7.33
CA SER A 224 20.60 -11.79 -8.16
C SER A 224 19.49 -11.05 -8.89
N GLU A 225 19.82 -9.97 -9.59
CA GLU A 225 18.90 -9.22 -10.45
C GLU A 225 18.15 -10.15 -11.43
N ASN A 226 18.84 -11.10 -12.04
CA ASN A 226 18.24 -12.04 -13.00
C ASN A 226 17.17 -12.93 -12.38
N ASN A 227 17.28 -13.27 -11.09
CA ASN A 227 16.30 -14.12 -10.41
C ASN A 227 14.95 -13.42 -10.19
N ILE A 228 14.94 -12.08 -10.14
CA ILE A 228 13.76 -11.29 -9.78
C ILE A 228 13.10 -10.56 -10.96
N LEU A 229 13.62 -10.70 -12.19
CA LEU A 229 13.11 -9.98 -13.37
C LEU A 229 11.63 -10.24 -13.65
N GLY A 230 11.20 -11.50 -13.59
CA GLY A 230 9.80 -11.87 -13.81
C GLY A 230 8.88 -11.31 -12.71
N ASP A 231 9.33 -11.34 -11.46
CA ASP A 231 8.60 -10.79 -10.32
C ASP A 231 8.52 -9.26 -10.41
N ARG A 232 9.58 -8.59 -10.90
CA ARG A 232 9.58 -7.15 -11.16
C ARG A 232 8.52 -6.76 -12.19
N GLN A 233 8.43 -7.46 -13.31
CA GLN A 233 7.42 -7.21 -14.34
C GLN A 233 6.00 -7.37 -13.75
N TRP A 234 5.78 -8.41 -12.96
CA TRP A 234 4.51 -8.63 -12.29
C TRP A 234 4.18 -7.51 -11.31
N VAL A 235 5.13 -7.07 -10.46
CA VAL A 235 4.93 -5.97 -9.50
C VAL A 235 4.61 -4.67 -10.22
N GLN A 236 5.30 -4.34 -11.29
CA GLN A 236 5.04 -3.13 -12.07
C GLN A 236 3.63 -3.13 -12.68
N GLN A 237 3.16 -4.29 -13.19
CA GLN A 237 1.77 -4.42 -13.62
C GLN A 237 0.81 -4.24 -12.44
N ARG A 238 1.13 -4.81 -11.27
CA ARG A 238 0.30 -4.71 -10.07
C ARG A 238 0.16 -3.29 -9.56
N ILE A 239 1.20 -2.49 -9.67
CA ILE A 239 1.18 -1.06 -9.31
C ILE A 239 0.24 -0.27 -10.24
N ARG A 240 0.25 -0.56 -11.55
CA ARG A 240 -0.71 0.05 -12.48
C ARG A 240 -2.15 -0.32 -12.14
N GLN A 241 -2.42 -1.59 -11.82
CA GLN A 241 -3.74 -2.04 -11.38
C GLN A 241 -4.18 -1.35 -10.08
N ALA A 242 -3.26 -1.20 -9.12
CA ALA A 242 -3.54 -0.50 -7.87
C ALA A 242 -3.93 0.96 -8.14
N ALA A 243 -3.22 1.64 -9.02
CA ALA A 243 -3.50 3.02 -9.41
C ALA A 243 -4.88 3.17 -10.08
N GLN A 244 -5.20 2.31 -11.06
CA GLN A 244 -6.48 2.32 -11.74
C GLN A 244 -7.64 2.05 -10.76
N ARG A 245 -7.47 1.08 -9.86
CA ARG A 245 -8.46 0.72 -8.84
C ARG A 245 -8.63 1.84 -7.82
N LEU A 246 -7.53 2.48 -7.41
CA LEU A 246 -7.57 3.65 -6.54
C LEU A 246 -8.31 4.80 -7.20
N ALA A 247 -8.10 5.07 -8.47
CA ALA A 247 -8.84 6.10 -9.20
C ALA A 247 -10.35 5.81 -9.16
N GLY A 248 -10.79 4.57 -9.41
CA GLY A 248 -12.21 4.19 -9.30
C GLY A 248 -12.78 4.30 -7.87
N VAL A 249 -11.96 4.03 -6.86
CA VAL A 249 -12.35 4.22 -5.45
C VAL A 249 -12.52 5.71 -5.13
N LEU A 250 -11.61 6.56 -5.61
CA LEU A 250 -11.67 8.02 -5.40
C LEU A 250 -12.86 8.64 -6.14
N GLU A 251 -13.17 8.19 -7.36
CA GLU A 251 -14.38 8.58 -8.08
C GLU A 251 -15.64 8.27 -7.28
N GLY A 252 -15.69 7.11 -6.60
CA GLY A 252 -16.82 6.76 -5.75
C GLY A 252 -16.90 7.55 -4.44
N ALA A 253 -15.75 7.92 -3.86
CA ALA A 253 -15.70 8.60 -2.57
C ALA A 253 -15.86 10.13 -2.67
N LEU A 254 -15.36 10.74 -3.75
CA LEU A 254 -15.23 12.20 -3.89
C LEU A 254 -16.14 12.80 -4.96
N ARG A 255 -16.83 11.97 -5.76
CA ARG A 255 -17.80 12.51 -6.71
C ARG A 255 -18.92 13.19 -5.93
N VAL A 256 -18.90 14.51 -5.89
CA VAL A 256 -20.05 15.29 -5.44
C VAL A 256 -21.19 14.94 -6.40
N ASN A 257 -22.28 14.37 -5.87
CA ASN A 257 -23.51 14.31 -6.65
C ASN A 257 -23.76 15.73 -7.14
N GLU A 258 -23.82 15.93 -8.47
CA GLU A 258 -24.20 17.20 -9.05
C GLU A 258 -25.47 17.63 -8.31
N LEU A 259 -25.39 18.77 -7.62
CA LEU A 259 -26.56 19.40 -7.06
C LEU A 259 -27.57 19.51 -8.23
N PRO A 260 -28.84 19.12 -8.07
CA PRO A 260 -29.83 19.33 -9.13
C PRO A 260 -29.70 20.79 -9.54
N GLU A 261 -29.52 21.02 -10.84
CA GLU A 261 -29.57 22.36 -11.40
C GLU A 261 -30.83 23.03 -10.86
N ILE A 262 -30.66 24.09 -10.08
CA ILE A 262 -31.78 24.92 -9.63
C ILE A 262 -32.21 25.66 -10.86
N GLU A 263 -33.33 25.18 -11.50
CA GLU A 263 -34.04 25.91 -12.56
C GLU A 263 -34.58 27.27 -12.04
#